data_84b8bc0344a17f4e49a5d39223bb763a
#
_entry.id   84b8bc0344a17f4e49a5d39223bb763a
#
_cell.length_a   1.000
_cell.length_b   1.000
_cell.length_c   1.000
_cell.angle_alpha   90.00
_cell.angle_beta   90.00
_cell.angle_gamma   90.00
#
_symmetry.space_group_name_H-M   'P 1'
#
loop_
_entity.id
_entity.type
_entity.pdbx_description
1 polymer ?
#
loop_
_entity_poly.entity_id
_entity_poly.type
_entity_poly.pdbx_seq_one_letter_code
_entity_poly.pdbx_strand_id
1 'polypeptide(L)'
;MLIFDFDGVLIDSLDEVVLTVYNTATSQLMMSLTEVPPLLVGLFRRNRFHVQPIGDGILLMNWCLRNYRNDPERILQPEEYQAIIGEATTPVARRSGQVYQTRQQYIGRDPVGWIALHHPFQPLWNALVERRNQDGIAIVTNKNRAATERLCRHFGLRIPSSIIYSGDNGISKIDNMQHILHRYGAKTYYFLDDSLKNLGELDRSLNRQNKMLIPLLAGWGYIGPEDQKLARSSGYTVMTQSEAIALLSKMIPL
;
A
#
# COMPACT_ATOMS: atom_id res chain seq x y z
N MET A 1 -13.90 6.63 14.03
CA MET A 1 -13.80 5.55 13.03
C MET A 1 -12.34 5.37 12.68
N LEU A 2 -11.84 4.13 12.65
CA LEU A 2 -10.46 3.82 12.27
C LEU A 2 -10.45 3.25 10.85
N ILE A 3 -9.66 3.86 9.98
CA ILE A 3 -9.60 3.53 8.55
C ILE A 3 -8.18 3.11 8.24
N PHE A 4 -8.03 1.99 7.55
CA PHE A 4 -6.74 1.42 7.19
C PHE A 4 -6.52 1.47 5.69
N ASP A 5 -5.32 1.83 5.25
CA ASP A 5 -4.84 1.33 3.97
C ASP A 5 -4.63 -0.19 4.05
N PHE A 6 -4.48 -0.85 2.92
CA PHE A 6 -4.35 -2.30 2.86
C PHE A 6 -2.90 -2.74 2.64
N ASP A 7 -2.31 -2.39 1.49
CA ASP A 7 -0.93 -2.77 1.16
C ASP A 7 0.06 -1.90 1.95
N GLY A 8 0.99 -2.52 2.68
CA GLY A 8 1.95 -1.82 3.54
C GLY A 8 1.42 -1.48 4.94
N VAL A 9 0.12 -1.65 5.20
CA VAL A 9 -0.50 -1.41 6.52
C VAL A 9 -1.08 -2.67 7.13
N LEU A 10 -1.98 -3.36 6.44
CA LEU A 10 -2.58 -4.61 6.89
C LEU A 10 -1.87 -5.83 6.34
N ILE A 11 -1.35 -5.73 5.12
CA ILE A 11 -0.69 -6.82 4.43
C ILE A 11 0.60 -6.35 3.76
N ASP A 12 1.66 -7.13 3.89
CA ASP A 12 2.86 -6.99 3.07
C ASP A 12 2.63 -7.69 1.73
N SER A 13 2.56 -6.90 0.66
CA SER A 13 2.44 -7.36 -0.73
C SER A 13 3.72 -7.15 -1.52
N LEU A 14 4.85 -6.90 -0.84
CA LEU A 14 6.08 -6.49 -1.51
C LEU A 14 6.60 -7.57 -2.46
N ASP A 15 6.51 -8.83 -2.06
CA ASP A 15 6.94 -9.97 -2.89
C ASP A 15 6.13 -10.08 -4.17
N GLU A 16 4.82 -9.88 -4.09
CA GLU A 16 3.93 -9.82 -5.24
C GLU A 16 4.26 -8.66 -6.17
N VAL A 17 4.48 -7.49 -5.59
CA VAL A 17 4.84 -6.28 -6.37
C VAL A 17 6.17 -6.48 -7.08
N VAL A 18 7.21 -6.99 -6.40
CA VAL A 18 8.53 -7.26 -7.01
C VAL A 18 8.39 -8.21 -8.19
N LEU A 19 7.73 -9.35 -8.00
CA LEU A 19 7.58 -10.36 -9.05
C LEU A 19 6.76 -9.82 -10.24
N THR A 20 5.63 -9.17 -9.97
CA THR A 20 4.77 -8.63 -11.02
C THR A 20 5.48 -7.54 -11.82
N VAL A 21 6.17 -6.62 -11.14
CA VAL A 21 6.88 -5.52 -11.81
C VAL A 21 8.10 -6.03 -12.57
N TYR A 22 8.82 -7.01 -12.02
CA TYR A 22 9.92 -7.69 -12.73
C TYR A 22 9.41 -8.34 -14.03
N ASN A 23 8.35 -9.12 -13.94
CA ASN A 23 7.73 -9.77 -15.10
C ASN A 23 7.30 -8.74 -16.16
N THR A 24 6.72 -7.62 -15.72
CA THR A 24 6.31 -6.54 -16.63
C THR A 24 7.52 -5.88 -17.31
N ALA A 25 8.56 -5.55 -16.54
CA ALA A 25 9.75 -4.85 -17.05
C ALA A 25 10.59 -5.72 -18.00
N THR A 26 10.62 -7.03 -17.77
CA THR A 26 11.41 -7.98 -18.58
C THR A 26 10.59 -8.66 -19.67
N SER A 27 9.28 -8.45 -19.72
CA SER A 27 8.34 -9.17 -20.60
C SER A 27 8.44 -10.70 -20.44
N GLN A 28 8.79 -11.17 -19.23
CA GLN A 28 8.83 -12.58 -18.84
C GLN A 28 7.64 -12.88 -17.93
N LEU A 29 7.39 -14.17 -17.68
CA LEU A 29 6.38 -14.56 -16.69
C LEU A 29 6.95 -15.62 -15.76
N MET A 30 7.84 -15.16 -14.85
CA MET A 30 8.32 -15.95 -13.74
C MET A 30 7.17 -16.25 -12.78
N MET A 31 7.13 -17.46 -12.25
CA MET A 31 6.06 -17.92 -11.37
C MET A 31 6.48 -17.91 -9.90
N SER A 32 7.77 -17.77 -9.63
CA SER A 32 8.33 -17.73 -8.28
C SER A 32 9.33 -16.58 -8.14
N LEU A 33 9.33 -15.95 -6.96
CA LEU A 33 10.32 -14.94 -6.61
C LEU A 33 11.75 -15.52 -6.55
N THR A 34 11.90 -16.83 -6.36
CA THR A 34 13.18 -17.54 -6.38
C THR A 34 13.85 -17.54 -7.76
N GLU A 35 13.09 -17.27 -8.82
CA GLU A 35 13.61 -17.13 -10.20
C GLU A 35 14.18 -15.73 -10.47
N VAL A 36 13.91 -14.75 -9.57
CA VAL A 36 14.43 -13.39 -9.65
C VAL A 36 15.73 -13.29 -8.86
N PRO A 37 16.80 -12.62 -9.39
CA PRO A 37 18.06 -12.51 -8.66
C PRO A 37 17.87 -11.91 -7.26
N PRO A 38 18.37 -12.53 -6.18
CA PRO A 38 18.13 -12.05 -4.79
C PRO A 38 18.62 -10.63 -4.53
N LEU A 39 19.77 -10.23 -5.10
CA LEU A 39 20.28 -8.86 -4.96
C LEU A 39 19.37 -7.84 -5.63
N LEU A 40 18.73 -8.19 -6.75
CA LEU A 40 17.75 -7.33 -7.42
C LEU A 40 16.49 -7.15 -6.57
N VAL A 41 16.00 -8.26 -5.99
CA VAL A 41 14.86 -8.23 -5.05
C VAL A 41 15.18 -7.33 -3.85
N GLY A 42 16.37 -7.49 -3.26
CA GLY A 42 16.83 -6.66 -2.14
C GLY A 42 16.89 -5.17 -2.50
N LEU A 43 17.50 -4.84 -3.65
CA LEU A 43 17.60 -3.45 -4.11
C LEU A 43 16.23 -2.82 -4.37
N PHE A 44 15.30 -3.54 -5.00
CA PHE A 44 13.94 -3.05 -5.20
C PHE A 44 13.21 -2.81 -3.88
N ARG A 45 13.30 -3.75 -2.94
CA ARG A 45 12.67 -3.62 -1.61
C ARG A 45 13.12 -2.38 -0.86
N ARG A 46 14.43 -2.08 -0.86
CA ARG A 46 14.99 -0.89 -0.21
C ARG A 46 14.46 0.42 -0.78
N ASN A 47 14.06 0.41 -2.04
CA ASN A 47 13.62 1.61 -2.76
C ASN A 47 12.10 1.62 -3.03
N ARG A 48 11.34 0.64 -2.49
CA ARG A 48 9.90 0.50 -2.73
C ARG A 48 9.10 1.73 -2.30
N PHE A 49 9.55 2.44 -1.27
CA PHE A 49 8.89 3.64 -0.74
C PHE A 49 8.74 4.77 -1.76
N HIS A 50 9.56 4.80 -2.80
CA HIS A 50 9.42 5.75 -3.90
C HIS A 50 8.21 5.47 -4.80
N VAL A 51 7.77 4.21 -4.89
CA VAL A 51 6.72 3.81 -5.84
C VAL A 51 5.35 4.16 -5.28
N GLN A 52 4.73 5.19 -5.85
CA GLN A 52 3.41 5.65 -5.42
C GLN A 52 2.29 5.16 -6.35
N PRO A 53 2.21 5.49 -7.65
CA PRO A 53 1.43 4.67 -8.57
C PRO A 53 2.24 3.42 -8.92
N ILE A 54 1.58 2.27 -8.96
CA ILE A 54 2.26 0.98 -9.22
C ILE A 54 3.02 0.97 -10.56
N GLY A 55 2.58 1.76 -11.53
CA GLY A 55 3.26 1.91 -12.82
C GLY A 55 4.67 2.46 -12.73
N ASP A 56 4.99 3.25 -11.71
CA ASP A 56 6.33 3.75 -11.48
C ASP A 56 7.29 2.66 -10.96
N GLY A 57 6.75 1.55 -10.47
CA GLY A 57 7.52 0.36 -10.15
C GLY A 57 8.31 -0.18 -11.35
N ILE A 58 7.79 -0.03 -12.60
CA ILE A 58 8.54 -0.41 -13.80
C ILE A 58 9.82 0.42 -13.94
N LEU A 59 9.76 1.71 -13.66
CA LEU A 59 10.91 2.62 -13.74
C LEU A 59 11.94 2.25 -12.68
N LEU A 60 11.49 2.02 -11.45
CA LEU A 60 12.35 1.54 -10.36
C LEU A 60 13.00 0.20 -10.72
N MET A 61 12.22 -0.75 -11.25
CA MET A 61 12.74 -2.07 -11.63
C MET A 61 13.78 -1.96 -12.74
N ASN A 62 13.56 -1.13 -13.76
CA ASN A 62 14.53 -0.89 -14.81
C ASN A 62 15.83 -0.28 -14.26
N TRP A 63 15.73 0.62 -13.27
CA TRP A 63 16.90 1.14 -12.58
C TRP A 63 17.60 0.04 -11.77
N CYS A 64 16.86 -0.78 -11.03
CA CYS A 64 17.40 -1.92 -10.27
C CYS A 64 18.13 -2.92 -11.19
N LEU A 65 17.56 -3.25 -12.35
CA LEU A 65 18.18 -4.16 -13.34
C LEU A 65 19.57 -3.68 -13.81
N ARG A 66 19.77 -2.36 -13.89
CA ARG A 66 21.08 -1.79 -14.27
C ARG A 66 22.10 -1.74 -13.14
N ASN A 67 21.63 -1.71 -11.88
CA ASN A 67 22.48 -1.37 -10.71
C ASN A 67 22.69 -2.51 -9.70
N TYR A 68 21.84 -3.54 -9.65
CA TYR A 68 21.83 -4.54 -8.56
C TYR A 68 23.15 -5.32 -8.39
N ARG A 69 23.98 -5.43 -9.44
CA ARG A 69 25.27 -6.12 -9.36
C ARG A 69 26.38 -5.23 -8.81
N ASN A 70 26.29 -3.93 -9.06
CA ASN A 70 27.34 -2.98 -8.72
C ASN A 70 27.13 -2.33 -7.36
N ASP A 71 25.84 -2.06 -7.00
CA ASP A 71 25.48 -1.40 -5.75
C ASP A 71 24.11 -1.91 -5.24
N PRO A 72 24.06 -3.16 -4.72
CA PRO A 72 22.81 -3.79 -4.29
C PRO A 72 22.19 -3.16 -3.03
N GLU A 73 22.96 -2.36 -2.29
CA GLU A 73 22.52 -1.74 -1.04
C GLU A 73 22.06 -0.26 -1.23
N ARG A 74 22.17 0.28 -2.44
CA ARG A 74 21.88 1.68 -2.71
C ARG A 74 20.45 2.05 -2.39
N ILE A 75 20.29 3.18 -1.71
CA ILE A 75 19.01 3.87 -1.53
C ILE A 75 19.03 5.11 -2.42
N LEU A 76 18.07 5.20 -3.35
CA LEU A 76 17.88 6.38 -4.20
C LEU A 76 17.48 7.58 -3.34
N GLN A 77 18.06 8.72 -3.65
CA GLN A 77 17.55 9.98 -3.09
C GLN A 77 16.27 10.39 -3.84
N PRO A 78 15.37 11.14 -3.19
CA PRO A 78 14.12 11.59 -3.83
C PRO A 78 14.33 12.30 -5.16
N GLU A 79 15.37 13.13 -5.27
CA GLU A 79 15.70 13.89 -6.49
C GLU A 79 16.16 12.98 -7.62
N GLU A 80 16.94 11.95 -7.32
CA GLU A 80 17.38 10.94 -8.31
C GLU A 80 16.17 10.17 -8.85
N TYR A 81 15.23 9.78 -7.97
CA TYR A 81 14.03 9.10 -8.38
C TYR A 81 13.10 10.00 -9.22
N GLN A 82 12.98 11.29 -8.87
CA GLN A 82 12.23 12.25 -9.67
C GLN A 82 12.84 12.44 -11.07
N ALA A 83 14.17 12.42 -11.19
CA ALA A 83 14.83 12.44 -12.50
C ALA A 83 14.45 11.20 -13.34
N ILE A 84 14.46 10.01 -12.75
CA ILE A 84 14.03 8.76 -13.41
C ILE A 84 12.56 8.86 -13.90
N ILE A 85 11.68 9.45 -13.10
CA ILE A 85 10.28 9.69 -13.50
C ILE A 85 10.20 10.71 -14.65
N GLY A 86 10.98 11.78 -14.57
CA GLY A 86 11.01 12.87 -15.59
C GLY A 86 11.47 12.39 -16.96
N GLU A 87 12.33 11.38 -17.03
CA GLU A 87 12.77 10.76 -18.28
C GLU A 87 11.76 9.80 -18.91
N ALA A 88 10.68 9.47 -18.20
CA ALA A 88 9.72 8.49 -18.66
C ALA A 88 8.83 9.02 -19.78
N THR A 89 8.94 8.45 -20.96
CA THR A 89 8.14 8.80 -22.14
C THR A 89 6.73 8.18 -22.13
N THR A 90 6.55 7.06 -21.41
CA THR A 90 5.26 6.37 -21.30
C THR A 90 4.45 6.95 -20.14
N PRO A 91 3.18 7.36 -20.33
CA PRO A 91 2.32 7.85 -19.25
C PRO A 91 2.14 6.83 -18.13
N VAL A 92 2.11 7.29 -16.88
CA VAL A 92 1.99 6.43 -15.68
C VAL A 92 0.73 5.54 -15.72
N ALA A 93 -0.38 6.04 -16.23
CA ALA A 93 -1.62 5.25 -16.38
C ALA A 93 -1.41 4.03 -17.28
N ARG A 94 -0.67 4.19 -18.40
CA ARG A 94 -0.33 3.09 -19.29
C ARG A 94 0.61 2.09 -18.63
N ARG A 95 1.63 2.58 -17.91
CA ARG A 95 2.53 1.71 -17.13
C ARG A 95 1.76 0.92 -16.08
N SER A 96 0.86 1.57 -15.33
CA SER A 96 -0.01 0.89 -14.36
C SER A 96 -0.88 -0.19 -15.00
N GLY A 97 -1.47 0.11 -16.17
CA GLY A 97 -2.23 -0.87 -16.94
C GLY A 97 -1.41 -2.11 -17.33
N GLN A 98 -0.14 -1.94 -17.72
CA GLN A 98 0.76 -3.06 -18.01
C GLN A 98 1.01 -3.93 -16.77
N VAL A 99 1.26 -3.32 -15.60
CA VAL A 99 1.44 -4.07 -14.35
C VAL A 99 0.17 -4.84 -14.00
N TYR A 100 -1.00 -4.22 -14.10
CA TYR A 100 -2.28 -4.89 -13.83
C TYR A 100 -2.54 -6.05 -14.79
N GLN A 101 -2.21 -5.90 -16.06
CA GLN A 101 -2.34 -6.97 -17.04
C GLN A 101 -1.42 -8.16 -16.71
N THR A 102 -0.17 -7.91 -16.38
CA THR A 102 0.79 -8.95 -15.96
C THR A 102 0.32 -9.66 -14.69
N ARG A 103 -0.19 -8.91 -13.71
CA ARG A 103 -0.79 -9.47 -12.49
C ARG A 103 -1.95 -10.41 -12.80
N GLN A 104 -2.86 -10.02 -13.69
CA GLN A 104 -3.98 -10.86 -14.08
C GLN A 104 -3.54 -12.13 -14.78
N GLN A 105 -2.52 -12.06 -15.63
CA GLN A 105 -1.94 -13.27 -16.27
C GLN A 105 -1.35 -14.22 -15.23
N TYR A 106 -0.63 -13.69 -14.22
CA TYR A 106 -0.09 -14.50 -13.13
C TYR A 106 -1.20 -15.14 -12.30
N ILE A 107 -2.19 -14.36 -11.86
CA ILE A 107 -3.36 -14.87 -11.09
C ILE A 107 -4.10 -15.94 -11.87
N GLY A 108 -4.24 -15.78 -13.19
CA GLY A 108 -4.92 -16.75 -14.05
C GLY A 108 -4.18 -18.08 -14.14
N ARG A 109 -2.85 -18.08 -14.04
CA ARG A 109 -2.01 -19.30 -14.10
C ARG A 109 -1.84 -19.94 -12.73
N ASP A 110 -1.58 -19.15 -11.71
CA ASP A 110 -1.33 -19.64 -10.34
C ASP A 110 -1.97 -18.72 -9.29
N PRO A 111 -3.26 -18.88 -9.06
CA PRO A 111 -3.97 -18.09 -8.06
C PRO A 111 -3.54 -18.39 -6.61
N VAL A 112 -3.00 -19.56 -6.35
CA VAL A 112 -2.50 -19.95 -5.01
C VAL A 112 -1.12 -19.33 -4.77
N GLY A 113 -0.22 -19.45 -5.74
CA GLY A 113 1.09 -18.81 -5.69
C GLY A 113 0.98 -17.29 -5.56
N TRP A 114 0.02 -16.67 -6.26
CA TRP A 114 -0.22 -15.24 -6.10
C TRP A 114 -0.59 -14.86 -4.65
N ILE A 115 -1.45 -15.64 -4.00
CA ILE A 115 -1.81 -15.41 -2.60
C ILE A 115 -0.60 -15.59 -1.68
N ALA A 116 0.21 -16.62 -1.93
CA ALA A 116 1.39 -16.94 -1.12
C ALA A 116 2.47 -15.84 -1.11
N LEU A 117 2.43 -14.89 -2.06
CA LEU A 117 3.30 -13.72 -2.10
C LEU A 117 2.81 -12.56 -1.20
N HIS A 118 1.76 -12.78 -0.40
CA HIS A 118 1.21 -11.77 0.49
C HIS A 118 1.33 -12.25 1.94
N HIS A 119 1.78 -11.37 2.83
CA HIS A 119 2.03 -11.68 4.23
C HIS A 119 1.32 -10.68 5.14
N PRO A 120 0.27 -11.07 5.89
CA PRO A 120 -0.36 -10.17 6.85
C PRO A 120 0.64 -9.68 7.90
N PHE A 121 0.56 -8.41 8.28
CA PHE A 121 1.26 -7.88 9.45
C PHE A 121 0.61 -8.44 10.71
N GLN A 122 1.12 -9.60 11.16
CA GLN A 122 0.47 -10.53 12.08
C GLN A 122 -0.12 -9.90 13.36
N PRO A 123 0.58 -9.05 14.14
CA PRO A 123 -0.01 -8.52 15.36
C PRO A 123 -1.30 -7.74 15.10
N LEU A 124 -1.27 -6.79 14.14
CA LEU A 124 -2.44 -5.98 13.81
C LEU A 124 -3.53 -6.80 13.10
N TRP A 125 -3.11 -7.68 12.17
CA TRP A 125 -4.04 -8.55 11.46
C TRP A 125 -4.81 -9.47 12.42
N ASN A 126 -4.11 -10.12 13.35
CA ASN A 126 -4.75 -10.99 14.34
C ASN A 126 -5.74 -10.23 15.21
N ALA A 127 -5.38 -9.02 15.66
CA ALA A 127 -6.29 -8.18 16.43
C ALA A 127 -7.58 -7.84 15.65
N LEU A 128 -7.51 -7.73 14.31
CA LEU A 128 -8.69 -7.54 13.47
C LEU A 128 -9.48 -8.83 13.27
N VAL A 129 -8.81 -9.98 13.12
CA VAL A 129 -9.45 -11.31 12.93
C VAL A 129 -10.20 -11.74 14.18
N GLU A 130 -9.67 -11.48 15.36
CA GLU A 130 -10.26 -11.85 16.67
C GLU A 130 -11.52 -11.03 17.01
N ARG A 131 -11.76 -9.92 16.31
CA ARG A 131 -12.95 -9.11 16.56
C ARG A 131 -14.23 -9.79 16.09
N ARG A 132 -15.26 -9.75 16.95
CA ARG A 132 -16.58 -10.31 16.65
C ARG A 132 -17.33 -9.52 15.59
N ASN A 133 -17.13 -8.21 15.56
CA ASN A 133 -17.70 -7.33 14.56
C ASN A 133 -16.65 -6.32 14.02
N GLN A 134 -16.94 -5.71 12.91
CA GLN A 134 -16.07 -4.73 12.25
C GLN A 134 -16.67 -3.31 12.29
N ASP A 135 -17.56 -3.04 13.24
CA ASP A 135 -18.13 -1.70 13.41
C ASP A 135 -17.04 -0.67 13.72
N GLY A 136 -17.17 0.50 13.14
CA GLY A 136 -16.22 1.59 13.34
C GLY A 136 -14.90 1.45 12.64
N ILE A 137 -14.69 0.42 11.79
CA ILE A 137 -13.52 0.32 10.90
C ILE A 137 -13.91 0.38 9.43
N ALA A 138 -12.94 0.71 8.56
CA ALA A 138 -13.03 0.58 7.12
C ALA A 138 -11.64 0.34 6.51
N ILE A 139 -11.62 -0.17 5.29
CA ILE A 139 -10.42 -0.23 4.45
C ILE A 139 -10.59 0.75 3.30
N VAL A 140 -9.58 1.61 3.07
CA VAL A 140 -9.50 2.51 1.92
C VAL A 140 -8.18 2.25 1.20
N THR A 141 -8.23 1.65 0.01
CA THR A 141 -7.04 1.16 -0.69
C THR A 141 -7.07 1.45 -2.18
N ASN A 142 -5.89 1.57 -2.79
CA ASN A 142 -5.73 1.62 -4.25
C ASN A 142 -5.82 0.23 -4.91
N LYS A 143 -5.76 -0.85 -4.12
CA LYS A 143 -5.95 -2.22 -4.61
C LYS A 143 -7.42 -2.44 -5.02
N ASN A 144 -7.67 -3.27 -6.03
CA ASN A 144 -9.04 -3.60 -6.42
C ASN A 144 -9.76 -4.41 -5.33
N ARG A 145 -11.08 -4.24 -5.26
CA ARG A 145 -11.94 -4.87 -4.25
C ARG A 145 -11.84 -6.39 -4.26
N ALA A 146 -11.92 -7.01 -5.44
CA ALA A 146 -11.90 -8.46 -5.55
C ALA A 146 -10.61 -9.09 -5.00
N ALA A 147 -9.45 -8.46 -5.26
CA ALA A 147 -8.18 -8.90 -4.70
C ALA A 147 -8.13 -8.71 -3.18
N THR A 148 -8.60 -7.55 -2.67
CA THR A 148 -8.66 -7.26 -1.24
C THR A 148 -9.54 -8.27 -0.50
N GLU A 149 -10.76 -8.52 -0.99
CA GLU A 149 -11.69 -9.51 -0.41
C GLU A 149 -11.14 -10.93 -0.45
N ARG A 150 -10.46 -11.30 -1.54
CA ARG A 150 -9.83 -12.62 -1.68
C ARG A 150 -8.74 -12.84 -0.65
N LEU A 151 -7.88 -11.85 -0.44
CA LEU A 151 -6.81 -11.90 0.56
C LEU A 151 -7.39 -11.90 1.99
N CYS A 152 -8.35 -11.02 2.29
CA CYS A 152 -9.04 -11.02 3.57
C CYS A 152 -9.64 -12.40 3.90
N ARG A 153 -10.36 -13.00 2.95
CA ARG A 153 -10.97 -14.32 3.12
C ARG A 153 -9.92 -15.41 3.34
N HIS A 154 -8.84 -15.39 2.55
CA HIS A 154 -7.78 -16.40 2.65
C HIS A 154 -7.09 -16.37 4.02
N PHE A 155 -6.78 -15.18 4.51
CA PHE A 155 -6.10 -14.99 5.80
C PHE A 155 -7.07 -14.85 7.00
N GLY A 156 -8.34 -15.21 6.82
CA GLY A 156 -9.32 -15.33 7.90
C GLY A 156 -9.95 -14.01 8.37
N LEU A 157 -9.65 -12.86 7.76
CA LEU A 157 -10.27 -11.59 8.11
C LEU A 157 -11.69 -11.50 7.50
N ARG A 158 -12.68 -11.59 8.35
CA ARG A 158 -14.11 -11.46 7.96
C ARG A 158 -14.51 -9.99 7.99
N ILE A 159 -14.46 -9.34 6.81
CA ILE A 159 -14.82 -7.95 6.66
C ILE A 159 -15.92 -7.80 5.58
N PRO A 160 -17.01 -7.05 5.86
CA PRO A 160 -18.05 -6.81 4.86
C PRO A 160 -17.52 -6.01 3.67
N SER A 161 -17.91 -6.39 2.44
CA SER A 161 -17.56 -5.65 1.22
C SER A 161 -17.98 -4.18 1.27
N SER A 162 -19.04 -3.86 2.01
CA SER A 162 -19.59 -2.50 2.13
C SER A 162 -18.69 -1.52 2.88
N ILE A 163 -17.65 -1.98 3.56
CA ILE A 163 -16.65 -1.14 4.26
C ILE A 163 -15.25 -1.27 3.63
N ILE A 164 -15.14 -1.91 2.47
CA ILE A 164 -13.95 -1.89 1.63
C ILE A 164 -14.17 -0.87 0.52
N TYR A 165 -13.41 0.21 0.56
CA TYR A 165 -13.41 1.30 -0.41
C TYR A 165 -12.14 1.18 -1.25
N SER A 166 -12.31 0.78 -2.50
CA SER A 166 -11.21 0.40 -3.40
C SER A 166 -10.91 1.46 -4.44
N GLY A 167 -9.75 1.32 -5.10
CA GLY A 167 -9.37 2.13 -6.25
C GLY A 167 -9.99 1.70 -7.58
N ASP A 168 -11.01 0.82 -7.57
CA ASP A 168 -11.68 0.36 -8.77
C ASP A 168 -12.29 1.54 -9.55
N ASN A 169 -12.27 1.44 -10.88
CA ASN A 169 -12.76 2.48 -11.79
C ASN A 169 -12.05 3.84 -11.64
N GLY A 170 -10.82 3.85 -11.08
CA GLY A 170 -10.04 5.07 -10.90
C GLY A 170 -10.50 5.96 -9.75
N ILE A 171 -11.32 5.46 -8.83
CA ILE A 171 -11.75 6.20 -7.64
C ILE A 171 -10.55 6.44 -6.74
N SER A 172 -10.28 7.71 -6.42
CA SER A 172 -9.16 8.09 -5.56
C SER A 172 -9.44 7.79 -4.07
N LYS A 173 -8.36 7.76 -3.25
CA LYS A 173 -8.54 7.69 -1.78
C LYS A 173 -9.31 8.90 -1.24
N ILE A 174 -9.18 10.08 -1.87
CA ILE A 174 -9.92 11.29 -1.50
C ILE A 174 -11.42 11.09 -1.71
N ASP A 175 -11.81 10.61 -2.89
CA ASP A 175 -13.23 10.34 -3.21
C ASP A 175 -13.83 9.29 -2.28
N ASN A 176 -13.08 8.21 -2.01
CA ASN A 176 -13.48 7.18 -1.06
C ASN A 176 -13.66 7.74 0.35
N MET A 177 -12.77 8.60 0.81
CA MET A 177 -12.88 9.26 2.11
C MET A 177 -14.07 10.23 2.16
N GLN A 178 -14.31 11.01 1.11
CA GLN A 178 -15.50 11.87 1.01
C GLN A 178 -16.78 11.05 1.09
N HIS A 179 -16.83 9.90 0.42
CA HIS A 179 -17.96 8.98 0.52
C HIS A 179 -18.18 8.47 1.95
N ILE A 180 -17.11 8.12 2.66
CA ILE A 180 -17.17 7.71 4.08
C ILE A 180 -17.70 8.87 4.95
N LEU A 181 -17.17 10.08 4.77
CA LEU A 181 -17.61 11.26 5.53
C LEU A 181 -19.10 11.54 5.30
N HIS A 182 -19.55 11.44 4.06
CA HIS A 182 -20.97 11.60 3.72
C HIS A 182 -21.84 10.53 4.37
N ARG A 183 -21.41 9.27 4.31
CA ARG A 183 -22.17 8.12 4.82
C ARG A 183 -22.29 8.10 6.34
N TYR A 184 -21.23 8.45 7.06
CA TYR A 184 -21.12 8.27 8.51
C TYR A 184 -21.18 9.57 9.31
N GLY A 185 -21.23 10.72 8.64
CA GLY A 185 -21.45 12.03 9.23
C GLY A 185 -20.26 12.61 9.98
N ALA A 186 -20.50 13.65 10.78
CA ALA A 186 -19.48 14.38 11.51
C ALA A 186 -19.00 13.59 12.74
N LYS A 187 -17.77 13.08 12.67
CA LYS A 187 -17.04 12.42 13.75
C LYS A 187 -15.54 12.45 13.48
N THR A 188 -14.74 12.03 14.43
CA THR A 188 -13.30 11.89 14.23
C THR A 188 -12.99 10.62 13.43
N TYR A 189 -12.20 10.77 12.39
CA TYR A 189 -11.69 9.70 11.53
C TYR A 189 -10.19 9.60 11.70
N TYR A 190 -9.69 8.43 12.01
CA TYR A 190 -8.27 8.11 12.06
C TYR A 190 -7.94 7.33 10.79
N PHE A 191 -7.00 7.83 10.00
CA PHE A 191 -6.59 7.17 8.77
C PHE A 191 -5.13 6.74 8.86
N LEU A 192 -4.90 5.42 8.84
CA LEU A 192 -3.59 4.79 8.94
C LEU A 192 -3.12 4.35 7.55
N ASP A 193 -2.03 4.95 7.07
CA ASP A 193 -1.43 4.72 5.76
C ASP A 193 0.09 4.76 5.90
N ASP A 194 0.83 4.03 5.08
CA ASP A 194 2.29 4.05 5.06
C ASP A 194 2.87 5.11 4.10
N SER A 195 2.02 5.81 3.36
CA SER A 195 2.39 6.84 2.40
C SER A 195 2.16 8.25 2.93
N LEU A 196 3.26 8.97 3.21
CA LEU A 196 3.19 10.40 3.56
C LEU A 196 2.46 11.24 2.51
N LYS A 197 2.63 10.89 1.23
CA LYS A 197 1.94 11.58 0.14
C LYS A 197 0.42 11.45 0.28
N ASN A 198 -0.08 10.22 0.48
CA ASN A 198 -1.51 9.98 0.68
C ASN A 198 -2.05 10.73 1.89
N LEU A 199 -1.34 10.65 3.04
CA LEU A 199 -1.71 11.35 4.26
C LEU A 199 -1.80 12.86 4.02
N GLY A 200 -0.79 13.46 3.37
CA GLY A 200 -0.76 14.90 3.08
C GLY A 200 -1.84 15.33 2.07
N GLU A 201 -2.15 14.51 1.07
CA GLU A 201 -3.22 14.80 0.11
C GLU A 201 -4.59 14.78 0.79
N LEU A 202 -4.84 13.79 1.63
CA LEU A 202 -6.09 13.67 2.39
C LEU A 202 -6.24 14.79 3.41
N ASP A 203 -5.18 15.10 4.16
CA ASP A 203 -5.19 16.18 5.14
C ASP A 203 -5.50 17.53 4.49
N ARG A 204 -4.79 17.87 3.41
CA ARG A 204 -5.06 19.11 2.64
C ARG A 204 -6.46 19.16 2.05
N SER A 205 -7.02 18.02 1.63
CA SER A 205 -8.32 17.99 0.96
C SER A 205 -9.48 18.01 1.95
N LEU A 206 -9.35 17.34 3.10
CA LEU A 206 -10.48 17.07 4.00
C LEU A 206 -10.48 17.94 5.26
N ASN A 207 -9.31 18.42 5.71
CA ASN A 207 -9.18 19.19 6.96
C ASN A 207 -9.19 20.73 6.77
N ARG A 208 -9.39 21.23 5.56
CA ARG A 208 -9.38 22.70 5.29
C ARG A 208 -10.40 23.47 6.11
N GLN A 209 -11.58 22.91 6.31
CA GLN A 209 -12.70 23.59 6.99
C GLN A 209 -13.00 23.00 8.38
N ASN A 210 -12.88 21.68 8.52
CA ASN A 210 -13.16 20.97 9.77
C ASN A 210 -12.09 19.88 9.97
N LYS A 211 -11.34 19.94 11.07
CA LYS A 211 -10.34 18.92 11.42
C LYS A 211 -11.02 17.62 11.88
N MET A 212 -11.59 16.88 10.95
CA MET A 212 -12.23 15.58 11.24
C MET A 212 -11.30 14.40 11.00
N LEU A 213 -10.28 14.54 10.15
CA LEU A 213 -9.33 13.49 9.81
C LEU A 213 -8.05 13.65 10.64
N ILE A 214 -7.63 12.58 11.29
CA ILE A 214 -6.34 12.46 11.99
C ILE A 214 -5.46 11.51 11.17
N PRO A 215 -4.46 12.05 10.45
CA PRO A 215 -3.51 11.22 9.70
C PRO A 215 -2.56 10.49 10.63
N LEU A 216 -2.37 9.18 10.39
CA LEU A 216 -1.47 8.31 11.14
C LEU A 216 -0.53 7.61 10.16
N LEU A 217 0.78 7.74 10.36
CA LEU A 217 1.77 7.01 9.56
C LEU A 217 2.02 5.63 10.15
N ALA A 218 1.82 4.58 9.35
CA ALA A 218 2.20 3.21 9.70
C ALA A 218 3.73 3.06 9.60
N GLY A 219 4.42 3.15 10.75
CA GLY A 219 5.88 3.13 10.82
C GLY A 219 6.53 1.79 10.48
N TRP A 220 5.72 0.76 10.19
CA TRP A 220 6.17 -0.58 9.77
C TRP A 220 5.96 -0.86 8.28
N GLY A 221 5.34 0.08 7.55
CA GLY A 221 5.02 -0.08 6.13
C GLY A 221 6.17 0.26 5.18
N TYR A 222 5.85 0.58 3.94
CA TYR A 222 6.83 0.90 2.90
C TYR A 222 7.28 2.35 3.00
N ILE A 223 7.95 2.70 4.09
CA ILE A 223 8.43 4.05 4.39
C ILE A 223 9.90 4.23 4.05
N GLY A 224 10.24 5.44 3.60
CA GLY A 224 11.62 5.86 3.38
C GLY A 224 12.35 6.23 4.67
N PRO A 225 13.69 6.37 4.63
CA PRO A 225 14.51 6.67 5.81
C PRO A 225 14.11 7.94 6.55
N GLU A 226 13.64 8.97 5.83
CA GLU A 226 13.26 10.26 6.41
C GLU A 226 11.76 10.40 6.70
N ASP A 227 10.92 9.46 6.26
CA ASP A 227 9.46 9.59 6.31
C ASP A 227 8.92 9.75 7.72
N GLN A 228 9.48 9.03 8.71
CA GLN A 228 9.06 9.20 10.10
C GLN A 228 9.36 10.60 10.65
N LYS A 229 10.51 11.17 10.30
CA LYS A 229 10.89 12.51 10.70
C LYS A 229 10.00 13.55 10.02
N LEU A 230 9.77 13.39 8.72
CA LEU A 230 8.88 14.24 7.93
C LEU A 230 7.43 14.18 8.44
N ALA A 231 6.93 12.99 8.79
CA ALA A 231 5.61 12.83 9.40
C ALA A 231 5.47 13.66 10.68
N ARG A 232 6.43 13.51 11.60
CA ARG A 232 6.40 14.25 12.87
C ARG A 232 6.50 15.76 12.67
N SER A 233 7.35 16.23 11.76
CA SER A 233 7.45 17.66 11.42
C SER A 233 6.20 18.23 10.76
N SER A 234 5.41 17.38 10.08
CA SER A 234 4.10 17.71 9.50
C SER A 234 2.95 17.62 10.53
N GLY A 235 3.24 17.26 11.79
CA GLY A 235 2.23 17.10 12.83
C GLY A 235 1.47 15.76 12.78
N TYR A 236 1.96 14.79 12.01
CA TYR A 236 1.36 13.45 11.94
C TYR A 236 1.95 12.52 13.00
N THR A 237 1.11 11.67 13.56
CA THR A 237 1.54 10.64 14.50
C THR A 237 2.11 9.45 13.73
N VAL A 238 3.33 9.04 14.07
CA VAL A 238 3.92 7.78 13.61
C VAL A 238 3.50 6.68 14.57
N MET A 239 2.86 5.64 14.06
CA MET A 239 2.32 4.53 14.85
C MET A 239 3.18 3.28 14.68
N THR A 240 3.34 2.54 15.77
CA THR A 240 3.70 1.12 15.77
C THR A 240 2.44 0.25 15.66
N GLN A 241 2.58 -1.03 15.30
CA GLN A 241 1.44 -1.95 15.29
C GLN A 241 0.77 -2.07 16.66
N SER A 242 1.55 -2.08 17.74
CA SER A 242 1.03 -2.14 19.12
C SER A 242 0.17 -0.91 19.47
N GLU A 243 0.59 0.29 19.06
CA GLU A 243 -0.19 1.52 19.25
C GLU A 243 -1.46 1.53 18.41
N ALA A 244 -1.40 1.02 17.18
CA ALA A 244 -2.59 0.86 16.32
C ALA A 244 -3.60 -0.11 16.94
N ILE A 245 -3.15 -1.23 17.50
CA ILE A 245 -3.99 -2.19 18.24
C ILE A 245 -4.59 -1.53 19.49
N ALA A 246 -3.81 -0.77 20.26
CA ALA A 246 -4.31 -0.06 21.42
C ALA A 246 -5.38 0.99 21.04
N LEU A 247 -5.18 1.71 19.93
CA LEU A 247 -6.17 2.64 19.40
C LEU A 247 -7.44 1.90 18.96
N LEU A 248 -7.31 0.79 18.24
CA LEU A 248 -8.42 -0.06 17.81
C LEU A 248 -9.26 -0.51 19.00
N SER A 249 -8.64 -0.99 20.09
CA SER A 249 -9.31 -1.46 21.30
C SER A 249 -10.02 -0.34 22.07
N LYS A 250 -9.46 0.87 22.10
CA LYS A 250 -10.08 2.04 22.76
C LYS A 250 -11.31 2.56 22.03
N MET A 251 -11.27 2.52 20.69
CA MET A 251 -12.35 3.09 19.88
C MET A 251 -13.54 2.19 19.73
N ILE A 252 -13.32 0.88 19.83
CA ILE A 252 -14.31 -0.14 19.54
C ILE A 252 -14.08 -1.26 20.55
N PRO A 253 -14.81 -1.26 21.68
CA PRO A 253 -14.71 -2.33 22.69
C PRO A 253 -14.96 -3.72 22.07
N LEU A 254 -14.26 -4.73 22.59
CA LEU A 254 -14.38 -6.13 22.15
C LEU A 254 -15.80 -6.68 22.37
#